data_0f3a88e143818b76a575db564a3bc9fd
#
_entry.id   0f3a88e143818b76a575db564a3bc9fd
#
_cell.length_a   1.000
_cell.length_b   1.000
_cell.length_c   1.000
_cell.angle_alpha   90.00
_cell.angle_beta   90.00
_cell.angle_gamma   90.00
#
_symmetry.space_group_name_H-M   'P 1'
#
loop_
_entity.id
_entity.type
_entity.pdbx_description
1 polymer ?
#
loop_
_entity_poly.entity_id
_entity_poly.type
_entity_poly.pdbx_seq_one_letter_code
_entity_poly.pdbx_strand_id
1 'polypeptide(L)'
;MSGRLVLVLLLCLYLTVGSVQGQGSSQDAFIIQYLERRLSQMEERLNQCEQKTVSVTQKTYDLSSEIRGYLSTLSVLRSEVRNQVDSVSVRVERVERELEYLENKIPPQTDIEIEEALLEQQIQAAELDQLQKKAKIKVENDCRTALSQIKSLKIVKKAGDTYGSWFKDPTEGSAKVYLLSGIRNNTVLEYVSLHSFTDRTTTSPVKVVQLPSDWQGTGQVVYNGFLYYHKADTPNQILKVDLLNGTIVDSTLLPGAGRLPVYSLNPNTYLDLAVDELGLWVIHADPEYGGNLVITKLDKASLAVEYTWDTQCRSRDAEGAFLICGTLYVVYNTRYGGRSTIQCLYDIHDTIHSEESPVMFFPKRYTSHSSIHYHPVEKQLYAWDDGYQTIYKVETRRNDQVTAE
;
A
#
# COMPACT_ATOMS: atom_id res chain seq x y z
N MET A 1 -34.53 45.91 10.85
CA MET A 1 -35.03 47.22 11.39
C MET A 1 -33.91 48.06 12.01
N SER A 2 -32.63 47.71 11.89
CA SER A 2 -31.54 48.49 12.54
C SER A 2 -30.89 49.59 11.65
N GLY A 3 -30.96 49.47 10.32
CA GLY A 3 -30.30 50.46 9.43
C GLY A 3 -30.90 51.84 9.37
N ARG A 4 -32.21 51.97 9.67
CA ARG A 4 -32.88 53.27 9.66
C ARG A 4 -32.58 54.12 10.92
N LEU A 5 -32.25 53.49 12.04
CA LEU A 5 -31.93 54.22 13.27
C LEU A 5 -30.53 54.86 13.21
N VAL A 6 -29.58 54.19 12.54
CA VAL A 6 -28.22 54.70 12.35
C VAL A 6 -28.22 55.92 11.40
N LEU A 7 -29.04 55.89 10.35
CA LEU A 7 -29.14 57.00 9.41
C LEU A 7 -29.74 58.26 10.05
N VAL A 8 -30.73 58.12 10.93
CA VAL A 8 -31.35 59.23 11.67
C VAL A 8 -30.39 59.85 12.67
N LEU A 9 -29.59 59.03 13.36
CA LEU A 9 -28.54 59.52 14.26
C LEU A 9 -27.42 60.28 13.56
N LEU A 10 -27.02 59.83 12.36
CA LEU A 10 -26.02 60.53 11.52
C LEU A 10 -26.57 61.84 10.99
N LEU A 11 -27.86 61.93 10.59
CA LEU A 11 -28.46 63.16 10.14
C LEU A 11 -28.65 64.18 11.30
N CYS A 12 -28.97 63.72 12.52
CA CYS A 12 -29.03 64.61 13.69
C CYS A 12 -27.64 65.16 14.07
N LEU A 13 -26.60 64.36 13.95
CA LEU A 13 -25.20 64.82 14.16
C LEU A 13 -24.78 65.84 13.10
N TYR A 14 -25.19 65.68 11.84
CA TYR A 14 -24.87 66.63 10.76
C TYR A 14 -25.58 68.00 10.93
N LEU A 15 -26.77 68.03 11.46
CA LEU A 15 -27.55 69.27 11.70
C LEU A 15 -27.10 70.07 12.94
N THR A 16 -26.41 69.43 13.88
CA THR A 16 -25.90 70.11 15.09
C THR A 16 -24.47 70.70 14.87
N VAL A 17 -23.74 70.27 13.85
CA VAL A 17 -22.39 70.76 13.56
C VAL A 17 -22.40 72.02 12.63
N GLY A 18 -23.57 72.38 12.07
CA GLY A 18 -23.70 73.50 11.11
C GLY A 18 -23.70 74.91 11.70
N SER A 19 -23.44 75.14 12.99
CA SER A 19 -23.51 76.47 13.59
C SER A 19 -22.36 76.86 14.52
N VAL A 20 -21.16 76.32 14.29
CA VAL A 20 -19.96 76.83 14.96
C VAL A 20 -18.90 77.11 13.92
N GLN A 21 -18.89 78.35 13.38
CA GLN A 21 -17.74 78.93 12.73
C GLN A 21 -16.70 79.23 13.83
N GLY A 22 -15.85 78.23 14.12
CA GLY A 22 -14.62 78.43 14.87
C GLY A 22 -13.45 78.04 13.99
N GLN A 23 -12.42 78.88 13.93
CA GLN A 23 -11.15 78.60 13.26
C GLN A 23 -10.58 77.28 13.75
N GLY A 24 -10.92 76.12 13.09
CA GLY A 24 -10.29 74.84 13.33
C GLY A 24 -8.81 74.89 12.93
N SER A 25 -7.93 74.59 13.83
CA SER A 25 -6.50 74.53 13.55
C SER A 25 -6.24 73.44 12.54
N SER A 26 -5.17 73.57 11.77
CA SER A 26 -4.66 72.53 10.79
C SER A 26 -4.58 71.14 11.45
N GLN A 27 -4.50 71.12 12.75
CA GLN A 27 -4.40 69.91 13.55
C GLN A 27 -5.73 69.12 13.64
N ASP A 28 -6.86 69.85 13.72
CA ASP A 28 -8.19 69.21 13.76
C ASP A 28 -8.56 68.60 12.39
N ALA A 29 -8.20 69.25 11.29
CA ALA A 29 -8.39 68.68 9.95
C ALA A 29 -7.60 67.39 9.76
N PHE A 30 -6.37 67.31 10.30
CA PHE A 30 -5.55 66.11 10.23
C PHE A 30 -6.13 64.98 11.06
N ILE A 31 -6.64 65.24 12.24
CA ILE A 31 -7.30 64.26 13.12
C ILE A 31 -8.55 63.74 12.44
N ILE A 32 -9.36 64.59 11.84
CA ILE A 32 -10.59 64.17 11.11
C ILE A 32 -10.21 63.22 9.96
N GLN A 33 -9.24 63.61 9.13
CA GLN A 33 -8.77 62.77 8.02
C GLN A 33 -8.18 61.44 8.49
N TYR A 34 -7.47 61.43 9.61
CA TYR A 34 -6.97 60.20 10.20
C TYR A 34 -8.10 59.28 10.70
N LEU A 35 -9.13 59.85 11.36
CA LEU A 35 -10.30 59.08 11.84
C LEU A 35 -11.11 58.53 10.67
N GLU A 36 -11.34 59.30 9.62
CA GLU A 36 -12.01 58.86 8.39
C GLU A 36 -11.29 57.67 7.75
N ARG A 37 -9.97 57.77 7.63
CA ARG A 37 -9.15 56.66 7.08
C ARG A 37 -9.21 55.40 7.96
N ARG A 38 -9.24 55.57 9.27
CA ARG A 38 -9.38 54.43 10.23
C ARG A 38 -10.78 53.83 10.16
N LEU A 39 -11.82 54.65 10.02
CA LEU A 39 -13.18 54.21 9.87
C LEU A 39 -13.35 53.39 8.58
N SER A 40 -12.88 53.90 7.45
CA SER A 40 -12.90 53.20 6.17
C SER A 40 -12.16 51.83 6.23
N GLN A 41 -11.00 51.78 6.88
CA GLN A 41 -10.30 50.53 7.10
C GLN A 41 -11.08 49.53 7.97
N MET A 42 -11.79 50.03 8.98
CA MET A 42 -12.64 49.18 9.84
C MET A 42 -13.85 48.66 9.07
N GLU A 43 -14.49 49.49 8.25
CA GLU A 43 -15.60 49.08 7.39
C GLU A 43 -15.19 48.02 6.39
N GLU A 44 -14.03 48.19 5.75
CA GLU A 44 -13.48 47.18 4.83
C GLU A 44 -13.22 45.85 5.54
N ARG A 45 -12.62 45.88 6.72
CA ARG A 45 -12.39 44.67 7.55
C ARG A 45 -13.70 44.02 7.97
N LEU A 46 -14.71 44.80 8.31
CA LEU A 46 -16.03 44.29 8.68
C LEU A 46 -16.67 43.58 7.49
N ASN A 47 -16.69 44.21 6.32
CA ASN A 47 -17.18 43.57 5.08
C ASN A 47 -16.45 42.28 4.73
N GLN A 48 -15.13 42.24 4.87
CA GLN A 48 -14.36 41.02 4.67
C GLN A 48 -14.72 39.93 5.71
N CYS A 49 -14.98 40.31 6.96
CA CYS A 49 -15.38 39.39 8.00
C CYS A 49 -16.80 38.83 7.72
N GLU A 50 -17.74 39.67 7.31
CA GLU A 50 -19.09 39.25 6.92
C GLU A 50 -19.08 38.30 5.73
N GLN A 51 -18.29 38.58 4.70
CA GLN A 51 -18.14 37.70 3.55
C GLN A 51 -17.56 36.33 3.95
N LYS A 52 -16.56 36.30 4.82
CA LYS A 52 -16.01 35.06 5.35
C LYS A 52 -17.03 34.27 6.17
N THR A 53 -17.79 34.96 6.99
CA THR A 53 -18.87 34.34 7.82
C THR A 53 -19.92 33.71 6.94
N VAL A 54 -20.39 34.38 5.90
CA VAL A 54 -21.35 33.83 4.93
C VAL A 54 -20.79 32.59 4.23
N SER A 55 -19.53 32.67 3.79
CA SER A 55 -18.82 31.51 3.13
C SER A 55 -18.71 30.31 4.08
N VAL A 56 -18.33 30.53 5.34
CA VAL A 56 -18.23 29.47 6.34
C VAL A 56 -19.60 28.86 6.64
N THR A 57 -20.64 29.70 6.80
CA THR A 57 -22.02 29.24 7.05
C THR A 57 -22.52 28.36 5.89
N GLN A 58 -22.24 28.76 4.63
CA GLN A 58 -22.62 27.96 3.46
C GLN A 58 -21.91 26.60 3.48
N LYS A 59 -20.60 26.57 3.69
CA LYS A 59 -19.83 25.32 3.79
C LYS A 59 -20.33 24.40 4.91
N THR A 60 -20.72 24.98 6.04
CA THR A 60 -21.27 24.22 7.17
C THR A 60 -22.61 23.59 6.81
N TYR A 61 -23.47 24.36 6.07
CA TYR A 61 -24.72 23.84 5.59
C TYR A 61 -24.56 22.70 4.58
N ASP A 62 -23.63 22.86 3.62
CA ASP A 62 -23.33 21.87 2.61
C ASP A 62 -22.80 20.57 3.26
N LEU A 63 -21.84 20.68 4.19
CA LEU A 63 -21.32 19.55 4.96
C LEU A 63 -22.44 18.86 5.80
N SER A 64 -23.31 19.63 6.43
CA SER A 64 -24.43 19.08 7.20
C SER A 64 -25.44 18.33 6.30
N SER A 65 -25.63 18.79 5.06
CA SER A 65 -26.44 18.11 4.06
C SER A 65 -25.81 16.78 3.62
N GLU A 66 -24.50 16.78 3.37
CA GLU A 66 -23.74 15.61 3.00
C GLU A 66 -23.75 14.55 4.10
N ILE A 67 -23.51 14.94 5.34
CA ILE A 67 -23.59 14.04 6.50
C ILE A 67 -24.97 13.40 6.62
N ARG A 68 -26.04 14.16 6.40
CA ARG A 68 -27.42 13.61 6.40
C ARG A 68 -27.63 12.59 5.29
N GLY A 69 -27.04 12.81 4.12
CA GLY A 69 -27.02 11.85 3.02
C GLY A 69 -26.35 10.52 3.41
N TYR A 70 -25.17 10.59 4.00
CA TYR A 70 -24.46 9.39 4.47
C TYR A 70 -25.21 8.65 5.57
N LEU A 71 -25.80 9.36 6.53
CA LEU A 71 -26.62 8.73 7.58
C LEU A 71 -27.84 8.00 7.02
N SER A 72 -28.48 8.58 6.00
CA SER A 72 -29.59 7.92 5.29
C SER A 72 -29.12 6.63 4.60
N THR A 73 -28.00 6.69 3.88
CA THR A 73 -27.43 5.51 3.19
C THR A 73 -27.03 4.41 4.18
N LEU A 74 -26.41 4.78 5.30
CA LEU A 74 -26.05 3.83 6.36
C LEU A 74 -27.30 3.19 6.99
N SER A 75 -28.40 3.92 7.14
CA SER A 75 -29.64 3.35 7.68
C SER A 75 -30.25 2.32 6.75
N VAL A 76 -30.18 2.54 5.43
CA VAL A 76 -30.64 1.58 4.41
C VAL A 76 -29.76 0.33 4.43
N LEU A 77 -28.43 0.51 4.42
CA LEU A 77 -27.47 -0.60 4.46
C LEU A 77 -27.65 -1.45 5.73
N ARG A 78 -27.87 -0.79 6.89
CA ARG A 78 -28.15 -1.49 8.15
C ARG A 78 -29.41 -2.36 8.08
N SER A 79 -30.47 -1.85 7.43
CA SER A 79 -31.71 -2.62 7.27
C SER A 79 -31.53 -3.80 6.34
N GLU A 80 -30.76 -3.62 5.27
CA GLU A 80 -30.46 -4.69 4.31
C GLU A 80 -29.62 -5.80 4.95
N VAL A 81 -28.56 -5.45 5.68
CA VAL A 81 -27.73 -6.41 6.44
C VAL A 81 -28.57 -7.17 7.45
N ARG A 82 -29.48 -6.48 8.18
CA ARG A 82 -30.38 -7.17 9.11
C ARG A 82 -31.28 -8.18 8.40
N ASN A 83 -31.86 -7.82 7.27
CA ASN A 83 -32.71 -8.72 6.50
C ASN A 83 -31.92 -9.94 5.97
N GLN A 84 -30.67 -9.76 5.58
CA GLN A 84 -29.80 -10.87 5.19
C GLN A 84 -29.47 -11.79 6.35
N VAL A 85 -29.15 -11.21 7.53
CA VAL A 85 -28.91 -12.00 8.76
C VAL A 85 -30.14 -12.80 9.14
N ASP A 86 -31.33 -12.18 9.14
CA ASP A 86 -32.58 -12.87 9.46
C ASP A 86 -32.86 -14.01 8.46
N SER A 87 -32.59 -13.79 7.16
CA SER A 87 -32.70 -14.82 6.12
C SER A 87 -31.76 -16.00 6.35
N VAL A 88 -30.52 -15.73 6.74
CA VAL A 88 -29.53 -16.77 7.08
C VAL A 88 -29.96 -17.52 8.33
N SER A 89 -30.44 -16.84 9.37
CA SER A 89 -30.95 -17.48 10.60
C SER A 89 -32.07 -18.48 10.30
N VAL A 90 -33.06 -18.09 9.49
CA VAL A 90 -34.14 -19.00 9.07
C VAL A 90 -33.62 -20.20 8.30
N ARG A 91 -32.58 -20.02 7.47
CA ARG A 91 -31.97 -21.14 6.75
C ARG A 91 -31.22 -22.07 7.68
N VAL A 92 -30.47 -21.53 8.65
CA VAL A 92 -29.76 -22.32 9.68
C VAL A 92 -30.78 -23.15 10.49
N GLU A 93 -31.85 -22.54 11.00
CA GLU A 93 -32.88 -23.26 11.73
C GLU A 93 -33.58 -24.36 10.90
N ARG A 94 -33.65 -24.20 9.58
CA ARG A 94 -34.15 -25.25 8.71
C ARG A 94 -33.16 -26.41 8.61
N VAL A 95 -31.88 -26.12 8.43
CA VAL A 95 -30.82 -27.13 8.34
C VAL A 95 -30.71 -27.88 9.65
N GLU A 96 -30.77 -27.19 10.80
CA GLU A 96 -30.77 -27.85 12.12
C GLU A 96 -31.92 -28.81 12.29
N ARG A 97 -33.14 -28.44 11.88
CA ARG A 97 -34.32 -29.35 11.93
C ARG A 97 -34.20 -30.55 10.98
N GLU A 98 -33.59 -30.33 9.79
CA GLU A 98 -33.33 -31.41 8.85
C GLU A 98 -32.26 -32.38 9.41
N LEU A 99 -31.24 -31.82 10.07
CA LEU A 99 -30.17 -32.57 10.70
C LEU A 99 -30.72 -33.42 11.87
N GLU A 100 -31.52 -32.83 12.76
CA GLU A 100 -32.20 -33.53 13.86
C GLU A 100 -33.16 -34.64 13.36
N TYR A 101 -33.85 -34.36 12.23
CA TYR A 101 -34.69 -35.38 11.57
C TYR A 101 -33.86 -36.53 11.02
N LEU A 102 -32.69 -36.27 10.44
CA LEU A 102 -31.78 -37.29 9.91
C LEU A 102 -31.11 -38.09 11.06
N GLU A 103 -30.67 -37.45 12.12
CA GLU A 103 -30.09 -38.07 13.31
C GLU A 103 -31.06 -39.05 13.94
N ASN A 104 -32.35 -38.68 14.05
CA ASN A 104 -33.39 -39.56 14.60
C ASN A 104 -33.79 -40.72 13.67
N LYS A 105 -33.40 -40.67 12.37
CA LYS A 105 -33.74 -41.67 11.36
C LYS A 105 -32.61 -42.68 11.10
N ILE A 106 -31.40 -42.37 11.57
CA ILE A 106 -30.25 -43.26 11.42
C ILE A 106 -30.18 -44.15 12.68
N PRO A 107 -30.26 -45.46 12.54
CA PRO A 107 -30.02 -46.35 13.69
C PRO A 107 -28.56 -46.17 14.15
N PRO A 108 -28.25 -46.42 15.45
CA PRO A 108 -26.92 -46.23 15.98
C PRO A 108 -25.92 -47.08 15.21
N GLN A 109 -25.13 -46.43 14.37
CA GLN A 109 -24.15 -47.10 13.53
C GLN A 109 -22.76 -46.94 14.13
N THR A 110 -22.15 -48.05 14.48
CA THR A 110 -20.75 -48.21 14.82
C THR A 110 -19.80 -47.78 13.70
N ASP A 111 -20.29 -47.65 12.48
CA ASP A 111 -19.49 -47.29 11.30
C ASP A 111 -19.21 -45.78 11.21
N ILE A 112 -20.08 -44.91 11.78
CA ILE A 112 -19.87 -43.44 11.78
C ILE A 112 -18.73 -43.03 12.73
N GLU A 113 -18.61 -43.68 13.89
CA GLU A 113 -17.51 -43.43 14.83
C GLU A 113 -16.15 -43.79 14.20
N ILE A 114 -16.11 -44.81 13.34
CA ILE A 114 -14.89 -45.22 12.63
C ILE A 114 -14.52 -44.21 11.55
N GLU A 115 -15.50 -43.65 10.83
CA GLU A 115 -15.29 -42.70 9.78
C GLU A 115 -14.88 -41.30 10.31
N GLU A 116 -15.49 -40.89 11.43
CA GLU A 116 -15.14 -39.66 12.14
C GLU A 116 -13.73 -39.75 12.77
N ALA A 117 -13.38 -40.87 13.37
CA ALA A 117 -12.02 -41.10 13.86
C ALA A 117 -10.98 -41.18 12.75
N LEU A 118 -11.35 -41.67 11.55
CA LEU A 118 -10.47 -41.69 10.39
C LEU A 118 -10.26 -40.29 9.82
N LEU A 119 -11.30 -39.46 9.80
CA LEU A 119 -11.26 -38.07 9.38
C LEU A 119 -10.41 -37.24 10.35
N GLU A 120 -10.60 -37.42 11.67
CA GLU A 120 -9.75 -36.76 12.67
C GLU A 120 -8.28 -37.17 12.53
N GLN A 121 -8.00 -38.44 12.28
CA GLN A 121 -6.64 -38.90 12.01
C GLN A 121 -6.04 -38.29 10.75
N GLN A 122 -6.84 -38.12 9.70
CA GLN A 122 -6.40 -37.45 8.46
C GLN A 122 -6.12 -35.95 8.67
N ILE A 123 -6.96 -35.27 9.46
CA ILE A 123 -6.76 -33.85 9.82
C ILE A 123 -5.50 -33.71 10.67
N GLN A 124 -5.34 -34.54 11.71
CA GLN A 124 -4.14 -34.51 12.55
C GLN A 124 -2.87 -34.86 11.77
N ALA A 125 -2.94 -35.80 10.82
CA ALA A 125 -1.81 -36.16 9.97
C ALA A 125 -1.45 -35.00 9.02
N ALA A 126 -2.46 -34.29 8.48
CA ALA A 126 -2.23 -33.12 7.62
C ALA A 126 -1.66 -31.93 8.42
N GLU A 127 -2.13 -31.70 9.64
CA GLU A 127 -1.57 -30.69 10.54
C GLU A 127 -0.13 -31.01 10.95
N LEU A 128 0.14 -32.29 11.28
CA LEU A 128 1.47 -32.76 11.63
C LEU A 128 2.43 -32.62 10.43
N ASP A 129 1.99 -32.94 9.21
CA ASP A 129 2.77 -32.76 7.99
C ASP A 129 3.06 -31.29 7.72
N GLN A 130 2.07 -30.40 7.94
CA GLN A 130 2.29 -28.94 7.86
C GLN A 130 3.27 -28.44 8.93
N LEU A 131 3.15 -28.92 10.17
CA LEU A 131 4.09 -28.59 11.25
C LEU A 131 5.50 -29.10 10.96
N GLN A 132 5.62 -30.32 10.42
CA GLN A 132 6.91 -30.90 10.03
C GLN A 132 7.51 -30.14 8.84
N LYS A 133 6.70 -29.71 7.85
CA LYS A 133 7.15 -28.89 6.74
C LYS A 133 7.60 -27.52 7.23
N LYS A 134 6.85 -26.87 8.14
CA LYS A 134 7.27 -25.62 8.80
C LYS A 134 8.55 -25.78 9.60
N ALA A 135 8.69 -26.88 10.36
CA ALA A 135 9.89 -27.18 11.12
C ALA A 135 11.10 -27.48 10.21
N LYS A 136 10.88 -28.16 9.07
CA LYS A 136 11.91 -28.45 8.08
C LYS A 136 12.43 -27.18 7.41
N ILE A 137 11.55 -26.24 7.06
CA ILE A 137 11.93 -24.91 6.59
C ILE A 137 12.76 -24.16 7.64
N LYS A 138 12.39 -24.28 8.92
CA LYS A 138 13.11 -23.65 10.03
C LYS A 138 14.53 -24.24 10.22
N VAL A 139 14.74 -25.50 9.90
CA VAL A 139 16.04 -26.20 10.05
C VAL A 139 16.91 -26.05 8.82
N GLU A 140 16.36 -26.04 7.60
CA GLU A 140 17.14 -25.96 6.36
C GLU A 140 17.65 -24.54 6.05
N ASN A 141 17.10 -23.51 6.68
CA ASN A 141 17.47 -22.13 6.40
C ASN A 141 17.99 -21.43 7.65
N ASP A 142 19.31 -21.45 7.84
CA ASP A 142 20.02 -20.65 8.86
C ASP A 142 20.03 -19.14 8.51
N CYS A 143 18.93 -18.67 7.88
CA CYS A 143 18.75 -17.27 7.52
C CYS A 143 18.27 -16.47 8.74
N ARG A 144 19.21 -16.12 9.62
CA ARG A 144 18.94 -15.36 10.86
C ARG A 144 19.30 -13.89 10.69
N THR A 145 18.89 -13.31 9.57
CA THR A 145 19.26 -11.93 9.25
C THR A 145 18.04 -11.02 9.33
N ALA A 146 18.07 -10.04 10.22
CA ALA A 146 17.04 -9.02 10.35
C ALA A 146 17.54 -7.67 9.82
N LEU A 147 16.62 -6.85 9.31
CA LEU A 147 16.89 -5.48 8.92
C LEU A 147 17.29 -4.65 10.16
N SER A 148 18.37 -3.90 10.03
CA SER A 148 18.84 -2.96 11.06
C SER A 148 18.63 -1.51 10.63
N GLN A 149 19.00 -1.18 9.40
CA GLN A 149 18.88 0.18 8.87
C GLN A 149 18.89 0.18 7.35
N ILE A 150 18.21 1.18 6.76
CA ILE A 150 18.31 1.50 5.34
C ILE A 150 19.00 2.84 5.19
N LYS A 151 20.01 2.89 4.33
CA LYS A 151 20.75 4.11 3.99
C LYS A 151 20.59 4.44 2.51
N SER A 152 20.33 5.70 2.19
CA SER A 152 20.37 6.16 0.80
C SER A 152 21.80 6.03 0.28
N LEU A 153 21.98 5.29 -0.81
CA LEU A 153 23.29 5.09 -1.38
C LEU A 153 23.50 5.97 -2.61
N LYS A 154 22.62 5.88 -3.61
CA LYS A 154 22.85 6.50 -4.90
C LYS A 154 21.56 6.73 -5.70
N ILE A 155 21.43 7.91 -6.30
CA ILE A 155 20.56 8.10 -7.46
C ILE A 155 21.39 7.72 -8.68
N VAL A 156 20.91 6.76 -9.45
CA VAL A 156 21.64 6.20 -10.58
C VAL A 156 21.36 6.99 -11.85
N LYS A 157 20.07 7.12 -12.20
CA LYS A 157 19.63 7.72 -13.45
C LYS A 157 18.15 8.17 -13.32
N LYS A 158 17.70 9.00 -14.23
CA LYS A 158 16.28 9.17 -14.54
C LYS A 158 16.06 8.61 -15.93
N ALA A 159 15.30 7.51 -16.04
CA ALA A 159 15.01 6.87 -17.32
C ALA A 159 13.63 6.21 -17.29
N GLY A 160 12.90 6.29 -18.41
CA GLY A 160 11.56 5.72 -18.53
C GLY A 160 10.47 6.65 -17.98
N ASP A 161 9.30 6.06 -17.73
CA ASP A 161 8.11 6.76 -17.23
C ASP A 161 8.22 7.11 -15.74
N THR A 162 7.23 7.82 -15.22
CA THR A 162 7.11 8.10 -13.78
C THR A 162 7.03 6.80 -12.96
N TYR A 163 6.34 5.80 -13.47
CA TYR A 163 6.21 4.48 -12.88
C TYR A 163 7.04 3.45 -13.66
N GLY A 164 7.53 2.45 -12.97
CA GLY A 164 8.28 1.35 -13.55
C GLY A 164 8.94 0.49 -12.49
N SER A 165 9.71 -0.48 -12.93
CA SER A 165 10.56 -1.32 -12.09
C SER A 165 11.94 -1.50 -12.71
N TRP A 166 12.93 -1.62 -11.86
CA TRP A 166 14.28 -1.92 -12.28
C TRP A 166 15.02 -2.71 -11.21
N PHE A 167 15.85 -3.62 -11.60
CA PHE A 167 16.54 -4.54 -10.70
C PHE A 167 17.68 -5.26 -11.39
N LYS A 168 18.46 -5.98 -10.63
CA LYS A 168 19.43 -6.98 -11.09
C LYS A 168 18.89 -8.37 -10.84
N ASP A 169 19.33 -9.33 -11.64
CA ASP A 169 19.13 -10.74 -11.33
C ASP A 169 20.01 -11.10 -10.12
N PRO A 170 19.43 -11.55 -9.00
CA PRO A 170 20.19 -11.90 -7.81
C PRO A 170 20.97 -13.20 -7.92
N THR A 171 20.94 -13.84 -9.08
CA THR A 171 21.74 -15.05 -9.35
C THR A 171 23.22 -14.71 -9.24
N GLU A 172 23.95 -15.57 -8.55
CA GLU A 172 25.40 -15.40 -8.35
C GLU A 172 26.13 -15.26 -9.69
N GLY A 173 26.99 -14.24 -9.76
CA GLY A 173 27.75 -13.90 -10.97
C GLY A 173 27.00 -13.09 -12.02
N SER A 174 25.70 -12.83 -11.86
CA SER A 174 24.94 -11.97 -12.77
C SER A 174 25.20 -10.49 -12.48
N ALA A 175 25.64 -9.75 -13.51
CA ALA A 175 25.79 -8.30 -13.45
C ALA A 175 24.69 -7.54 -14.19
N LYS A 176 23.78 -8.27 -14.85
CA LYS A 176 22.75 -7.71 -15.73
C LYS A 176 21.77 -6.83 -14.97
N VAL A 177 21.37 -5.74 -15.61
CA VAL A 177 20.36 -4.80 -15.11
C VAL A 177 19.18 -4.85 -16.06
N TYR A 178 17.99 -4.91 -15.50
CA TYR A 178 16.73 -4.92 -16.23
C TYR A 178 15.93 -3.66 -15.92
N LEU A 179 15.32 -3.09 -16.94
CA LEU A 179 14.48 -1.90 -16.86
C LEU A 179 13.14 -2.18 -17.53
N LEU A 180 12.07 -2.00 -16.79
CA LEU A 180 10.68 -2.14 -17.22
C LEU A 180 9.96 -0.81 -16.96
N SER A 181 9.70 -0.06 -18.03
CA SER A 181 9.09 1.27 -17.96
C SER A 181 7.57 1.20 -18.10
N GLY A 182 6.86 1.92 -17.25
CA GLY A 182 5.40 2.00 -17.25
C GLY A 182 4.73 0.95 -16.37
N ILE A 183 3.43 1.16 -16.15
CA ILE A 183 2.56 0.24 -15.39
C ILE A 183 1.97 -0.88 -16.26
N ARG A 184 2.11 -0.74 -17.58
CA ARG A 184 1.65 -1.71 -18.57
C ARG A 184 2.51 -1.58 -19.83
N ASN A 185 3.20 -2.62 -20.19
CA ASN A 185 4.02 -2.72 -21.40
C ASN A 185 4.43 -4.19 -21.57
N ASN A 186 5.14 -4.50 -22.66
CA ASN A 186 5.67 -5.83 -22.95
C ASN A 186 7.14 -5.81 -23.41
N THR A 187 7.84 -4.72 -23.15
CA THR A 187 9.22 -4.53 -23.61
C THR A 187 10.18 -4.39 -22.44
N VAL A 188 11.08 -5.33 -22.25
CA VAL A 188 12.13 -5.33 -21.22
C VAL A 188 13.45 -4.88 -21.83
N LEU A 189 14.11 -3.93 -21.18
CA LEU A 189 15.43 -3.46 -21.57
C LEU A 189 16.51 -4.13 -20.69
N GLU A 190 17.40 -4.89 -21.30
CA GLU A 190 18.52 -5.56 -20.64
C GLU A 190 19.82 -4.80 -20.87
N TYR A 191 20.57 -4.54 -19.81
CA TYR A 191 21.91 -3.95 -19.82
C TYR A 191 22.91 -4.94 -19.23
N VAL A 192 24.14 -5.00 -19.77
CA VAL A 192 25.18 -5.95 -19.32
C VAL A 192 25.56 -5.72 -17.85
N SER A 193 25.53 -4.48 -17.40
CA SER A 193 25.95 -4.11 -16.05
C SER A 193 25.37 -2.77 -15.63
N LEU A 194 25.46 -2.46 -14.35
CA LEU A 194 25.11 -1.15 -13.82
C LEU A 194 25.95 -0.03 -14.46
N HIS A 195 27.21 -0.31 -14.81
CA HIS A 195 28.07 0.65 -15.51
C HIS A 195 27.50 0.97 -16.89
N SER A 196 27.16 -0.05 -17.70
CA SER A 196 26.56 0.17 -19.03
C SER A 196 25.21 0.89 -18.96
N PHE A 197 24.43 0.64 -17.91
CA PHE A 197 23.16 1.34 -17.68
C PHE A 197 23.39 2.82 -17.37
N THR A 198 24.45 3.18 -16.64
CA THR A 198 24.75 4.56 -16.21
C THR A 198 25.56 5.36 -17.23
N ASP A 199 26.22 4.69 -18.15
CA ASP A 199 27.04 5.34 -19.18
C ASP A 199 26.17 6.23 -20.08
N ARG A 200 26.58 7.47 -20.20
CA ARG A 200 25.90 8.47 -21.05
C ARG A 200 26.31 8.37 -22.52
N THR A 201 27.41 7.69 -22.80
CA THR A 201 27.94 7.54 -24.16
C THR A 201 27.28 6.36 -24.89
N THR A 202 26.88 5.32 -24.16
CA THR A 202 26.14 4.16 -24.66
C THR A 202 24.72 4.17 -24.12
N THR A 203 23.81 4.85 -24.81
CA THR A 203 22.40 4.98 -24.36
C THR A 203 21.53 3.77 -24.70
N SER A 204 22.03 2.84 -25.50
CA SER A 204 21.23 1.70 -25.97
C SER A 204 21.32 0.51 -25.03
N PRO A 205 20.20 -0.16 -24.74
CA PRO A 205 20.22 -1.45 -24.09
C PRO A 205 20.96 -2.46 -24.96
N VAL A 206 21.61 -3.44 -24.34
CA VAL A 206 22.30 -4.52 -25.07
C VAL A 206 21.29 -5.43 -25.73
N LYS A 207 20.15 -5.63 -25.07
CA LYS A 207 19.06 -6.45 -25.57
C LYS A 207 17.72 -5.83 -25.24
N VAL A 208 16.82 -5.88 -26.21
CA VAL A 208 15.40 -5.57 -26.04
C VAL A 208 14.64 -6.89 -26.12
N VAL A 209 14.01 -7.28 -25.04
CA VAL A 209 13.22 -8.51 -24.98
C VAL A 209 11.75 -8.13 -25.11
N GLN A 210 11.10 -8.64 -26.14
CA GLN A 210 9.66 -8.52 -26.34
C GLN A 210 8.95 -9.66 -25.60
N LEU A 211 8.07 -9.34 -24.67
CA LEU A 211 7.30 -10.33 -23.94
C LEU A 211 6.07 -10.79 -24.73
N PRO A 212 5.58 -11.99 -24.47
CA PRO A 212 4.40 -12.55 -25.15
C PRO A 212 3.07 -11.91 -24.72
N SER A 213 3.05 -11.16 -23.63
CA SER A 213 1.91 -10.38 -23.15
C SER A 213 2.37 -9.17 -22.35
N ASP A 214 1.49 -8.18 -22.22
CA ASP A 214 1.74 -7.05 -21.34
C ASP A 214 1.78 -7.49 -19.87
N TRP A 215 2.59 -6.80 -19.07
CA TRP A 215 2.52 -6.86 -17.61
C TRP A 215 1.51 -5.87 -17.05
N GLN A 216 1.08 -6.10 -15.81
CA GLN A 216 0.26 -5.20 -15.00
C GLN A 216 1.02 -4.72 -13.77
N GLY A 217 1.04 -3.40 -13.54
CA GLY A 217 1.67 -2.80 -12.36
C GLY A 217 3.20 -2.76 -12.43
N THR A 218 3.85 -2.72 -11.28
CA THR A 218 5.31 -2.55 -11.13
C THR A 218 5.97 -3.62 -10.26
N GLY A 219 5.25 -4.71 -10.01
CA GLY A 219 5.70 -5.81 -9.16
C GLY A 219 6.38 -6.96 -9.92
N GLN A 220 7.18 -6.67 -10.96
CA GLN A 220 7.93 -7.68 -11.70
C GLN A 220 9.26 -7.95 -11.01
N VAL A 221 9.82 -9.17 -11.19
CA VAL A 221 11.16 -9.53 -10.72
C VAL A 221 11.86 -10.47 -11.70
N VAL A 222 13.18 -10.38 -11.79
CA VAL A 222 14.00 -11.37 -12.47
C VAL A 222 14.70 -12.25 -11.45
N TYR A 223 14.67 -13.55 -11.68
CA TYR A 223 15.35 -14.53 -10.87
C TYR A 223 15.81 -15.74 -11.70
N ASN A 224 17.10 -16.09 -11.64
CA ASN A 224 17.70 -17.16 -12.41
C ASN A 224 17.51 -17.05 -13.95
N GLY A 225 17.56 -15.83 -14.48
CA GLY A 225 17.39 -15.58 -15.92
C GLY A 225 15.94 -15.59 -16.42
N PHE A 226 14.98 -15.80 -15.51
CA PHE A 226 13.55 -15.75 -15.81
C PHE A 226 12.93 -14.48 -15.25
N LEU A 227 12.04 -13.87 -16.05
CA LEU A 227 11.17 -12.78 -15.60
C LEU A 227 9.86 -13.37 -15.09
N TYR A 228 9.46 -12.93 -13.91
CA TYR A 228 8.19 -13.22 -13.31
C TYR A 228 7.36 -11.95 -13.27
N TYR A 229 6.12 -11.99 -13.74
CA TYR A 229 5.26 -10.81 -13.76
C TYR A 229 3.77 -11.16 -13.73
N HIS A 230 2.97 -10.22 -13.25
CA HIS A 230 1.52 -10.26 -13.33
C HIS A 230 1.09 -9.97 -14.76
N LYS A 231 0.38 -10.91 -15.40
CA LYS A 231 -0.14 -10.75 -16.75
C LYS A 231 -1.29 -9.74 -16.75
N ALA A 232 -1.23 -8.76 -17.63
CA ALA A 232 -2.30 -7.78 -17.80
C ALA A 232 -3.62 -8.44 -18.23
N ASP A 233 -4.73 -7.80 -17.90
CA ASP A 233 -6.10 -8.25 -18.18
C ASP A 233 -6.47 -9.60 -17.53
N THR A 234 -5.69 -10.01 -16.53
CA THR A 234 -6.02 -11.18 -15.69
C THR A 234 -5.98 -10.75 -14.22
N PRO A 235 -6.88 -11.27 -13.37
CA PRO A 235 -6.89 -10.85 -11.97
C PRO A 235 -5.64 -11.29 -11.22
N ASN A 236 -5.14 -12.50 -11.44
CA ASN A 236 -4.16 -13.14 -10.57
C ASN A 236 -3.20 -14.11 -11.28
N GLN A 237 -3.02 -13.97 -12.61
CA GLN A 237 -2.12 -14.84 -13.37
C GLN A 237 -0.68 -14.32 -13.32
N ILE A 238 0.24 -15.16 -12.89
CA ILE A 238 1.68 -14.93 -12.92
C ILE A 238 2.27 -15.72 -14.09
N LEU A 239 3.09 -15.06 -14.88
CA LEU A 239 3.85 -15.69 -15.97
C LEU A 239 5.33 -15.77 -15.58
N LYS A 240 5.96 -16.88 -15.97
CA LYS A 240 7.41 -17.08 -15.96
C LYS A 240 7.90 -17.11 -17.40
N VAL A 241 8.75 -16.16 -17.76
CA VAL A 241 9.26 -15.97 -19.11
C VAL A 241 10.78 -16.09 -19.14
N ASP A 242 11.29 -16.90 -20.04
CA ASP A 242 12.72 -16.97 -20.30
C ASP A 242 13.19 -15.70 -21.02
N LEU A 243 14.05 -14.92 -20.39
CA LEU A 243 14.60 -13.69 -20.97
C LEU A 243 15.58 -13.94 -22.12
N LEU A 244 16.08 -15.16 -22.27
CA LEU A 244 16.93 -15.50 -23.39
C LEU A 244 16.16 -15.51 -24.70
N ASN A 245 14.95 -16.10 -24.67
CA ASN A 245 14.13 -16.36 -25.86
C ASN A 245 12.87 -15.48 -25.90
N GLY A 246 12.45 -14.87 -24.80
CA GLY A 246 11.19 -14.13 -24.66
C GLY A 246 9.96 -15.05 -24.65
N THR A 247 10.12 -16.33 -24.31
CA THR A 247 9.04 -17.32 -24.34
C THR A 247 8.50 -17.64 -22.96
N ILE A 248 7.20 -17.92 -22.87
CA ILE A 248 6.57 -18.41 -21.63
C ILE A 248 7.09 -19.81 -21.34
N VAL A 249 7.64 -19.98 -20.14
CA VAL A 249 8.09 -21.28 -19.63
C VAL A 249 7.03 -21.92 -18.77
N ASP A 250 6.34 -21.10 -17.95
CA ASP A 250 5.34 -21.57 -17.02
C ASP A 250 4.37 -20.47 -16.63
N SER A 251 3.25 -20.81 -16.02
CA SER A 251 2.28 -19.86 -15.48
C SER A 251 1.49 -20.46 -14.32
N THR A 252 1.09 -19.61 -13.37
CA THR A 252 0.23 -20.02 -12.27
C THR A 252 -0.86 -18.99 -12.00
N LEU A 253 -1.94 -19.42 -11.37
CA LEU A 253 -3.01 -18.57 -10.86
C LEU A 253 -2.87 -18.52 -9.32
N LEU A 254 -2.81 -17.33 -8.74
CA LEU A 254 -2.71 -17.16 -7.30
C LEU A 254 -4.10 -16.97 -6.69
N PRO A 255 -4.63 -17.94 -5.94
CA PRO A 255 -5.95 -17.82 -5.32
C PRO A 255 -6.02 -16.63 -4.35
N GLY A 256 -7.17 -15.96 -4.26
CA GLY A 256 -7.39 -14.81 -3.36
C GLY A 256 -6.79 -13.49 -3.83
N ALA A 257 -5.77 -13.53 -4.69
CA ALA A 257 -5.05 -12.35 -5.16
C ALA A 257 -5.73 -11.59 -6.31
N GLY A 258 -5.29 -10.36 -6.55
CA GLY A 258 -5.67 -9.54 -7.71
C GLY A 258 -7.01 -8.81 -7.61
N ARG A 259 -7.68 -8.88 -6.45
CA ARG A 259 -8.95 -8.18 -6.19
C ARG A 259 -8.71 -6.76 -5.67
N LEU A 260 -7.63 -6.54 -4.96
CA LEU A 260 -7.23 -5.25 -4.39
C LEU A 260 -5.80 -4.92 -4.82
N PRO A 261 -5.46 -3.63 -5.00
CA PRO A 261 -4.07 -3.22 -5.08
C PRO A 261 -3.30 -3.64 -3.83
N VAL A 262 -2.07 -4.12 -4.03
CA VAL A 262 -1.19 -4.52 -2.90
C VAL A 262 -0.97 -3.35 -1.97
N TYR A 263 -0.71 -2.16 -2.52
CA TYR A 263 -0.40 -0.95 -1.78
C TYR A 263 -1.37 0.16 -2.17
N SER A 264 -2.01 0.79 -1.20
CA SER A 264 -2.98 1.85 -1.51
C SER A 264 -2.33 3.10 -2.13
N LEU A 265 -1.03 3.28 -1.95
CA LEU A 265 -0.25 4.37 -2.56
C LEU A 265 0.39 3.97 -3.91
N ASN A 266 0.28 2.70 -4.32
CA ASN A 266 0.63 2.21 -5.65
C ASN A 266 -0.54 1.40 -6.25
N PRO A 267 -1.63 2.07 -6.67
CA PRO A 267 -2.90 1.43 -6.99
C PRO A 267 -2.89 0.60 -8.28
N ASN A 268 -1.82 0.63 -9.04
CA ASN A 268 -1.71 -0.12 -10.31
C ASN A 268 -1.12 -1.52 -10.13
N THR A 269 -0.52 -1.80 -8.96
CA THR A 269 0.15 -3.08 -8.65
C THR A 269 -0.76 -3.95 -7.80
N TYR A 270 -1.18 -5.09 -8.33
CA TYR A 270 -2.06 -6.06 -7.67
C TYR A 270 -1.34 -7.29 -7.17
N LEU A 271 -0.21 -7.62 -7.79
CA LEU A 271 0.74 -8.64 -7.37
C LEU A 271 2.12 -8.01 -7.37
N ASP A 272 2.85 -8.14 -6.27
CA ASP A 272 4.22 -7.69 -6.15
C ASP A 272 5.14 -8.90 -5.90
N LEU A 273 5.96 -9.21 -6.88
CA LEU A 273 6.89 -10.34 -6.83
C LEU A 273 8.21 -9.89 -6.20
N ALA A 274 8.74 -10.69 -5.32
CA ALA A 274 9.97 -10.40 -4.60
C ALA A 274 10.87 -11.62 -4.54
N VAL A 275 12.16 -11.38 -4.33
CA VAL A 275 13.17 -12.42 -4.11
C VAL A 275 13.98 -12.06 -2.87
N ASP A 276 14.21 -13.06 -2.03
CA ASP A 276 15.12 -12.97 -0.90
C ASP A 276 16.07 -14.18 -0.84
N GLU A 277 16.74 -14.38 0.26
CA GLU A 277 17.63 -15.52 0.49
C GLU A 277 16.92 -16.88 0.43
N LEU A 278 15.60 -16.90 0.68
CA LEU A 278 14.78 -18.10 0.67
C LEU A 278 14.12 -18.39 -0.68
N GLY A 279 14.21 -17.48 -1.65
CA GLY A 279 13.77 -17.65 -3.03
C GLY A 279 12.66 -16.70 -3.47
N LEU A 280 11.66 -17.21 -4.20
CA LEU A 280 10.64 -16.42 -4.89
C LEU A 280 9.37 -16.26 -4.05
N TRP A 281 8.87 -15.03 -3.99
CA TRP A 281 7.70 -14.62 -3.22
C TRP A 281 6.72 -13.82 -4.04
N VAL A 282 5.46 -13.85 -3.61
CA VAL A 282 4.42 -12.93 -4.07
C VAL A 282 3.78 -12.25 -2.87
N ILE A 283 3.69 -10.93 -2.94
CA ILE A 283 2.96 -10.11 -1.97
C ILE A 283 1.67 -9.67 -2.65
N HIS A 284 0.54 -9.86 -2.01
CA HIS A 284 -0.76 -9.41 -2.51
C HIS A 284 -1.65 -8.95 -1.35
N ALA A 285 -2.77 -8.29 -1.65
CA ALA A 285 -3.78 -7.94 -0.66
C ALA A 285 -5.03 -8.79 -0.91
N ASP A 286 -5.58 -9.36 0.16
CA ASP A 286 -6.79 -10.16 0.07
C ASP A 286 -7.94 -9.51 0.87
N PRO A 287 -9.09 -9.22 0.22
CA PRO A 287 -10.26 -8.68 0.90
C PRO A 287 -10.84 -9.60 1.98
N GLU A 288 -10.66 -10.91 1.86
CA GLU A 288 -11.13 -11.89 2.86
C GLU A 288 -10.38 -11.76 4.20
N TYR A 289 -9.14 -11.26 4.15
CA TYR A 289 -8.33 -10.92 5.34
C TYR A 289 -8.36 -9.43 5.69
N GLY A 290 -9.46 -8.74 5.39
CA GLY A 290 -9.65 -7.33 5.72
C GLY A 290 -8.78 -6.36 4.89
N GLY A 291 -8.22 -6.82 3.76
CA GLY A 291 -7.32 -6.05 2.92
C GLY A 291 -5.90 -5.95 3.48
N ASN A 292 -5.52 -6.86 4.37
CA ASN A 292 -4.14 -7.01 4.82
C ASN A 292 -3.27 -7.64 3.74
N LEU A 293 -1.96 -7.46 3.88
CA LEU A 293 -0.99 -8.08 3.01
C LEU A 293 -0.87 -9.57 3.32
N VAL A 294 -0.83 -10.35 2.28
CA VAL A 294 -0.60 -11.79 2.29
C VAL A 294 0.70 -12.06 1.55
N ILE A 295 1.56 -12.91 2.08
CA ILE A 295 2.78 -13.35 1.41
C ILE A 295 2.67 -14.82 1.03
N THR A 296 3.05 -15.11 -0.19
CA THR A 296 3.02 -16.46 -0.74
C THR A 296 4.40 -16.85 -1.26
N LYS A 297 4.91 -17.97 -0.78
CA LYS A 297 6.15 -18.57 -1.30
C LYS A 297 5.83 -19.42 -2.51
N LEU A 298 6.60 -19.22 -3.58
CA LEU A 298 6.48 -20.01 -4.80
C LEU A 298 7.72 -20.88 -5.00
N ASP A 299 7.50 -22.12 -5.45
CA ASP A 299 8.58 -22.94 -6.00
C ASP A 299 9.08 -22.32 -7.31
N LYS A 300 10.36 -22.03 -7.38
CA LYS A 300 10.97 -21.37 -8.55
C LYS A 300 10.97 -22.22 -9.84
N ALA A 301 10.84 -23.54 -9.71
CA ALA A 301 10.84 -24.45 -10.85
C ALA A 301 9.43 -24.58 -11.45
N SER A 302 8.43 -24.91 -10.63
CA SER A 302 7.08 -25.25 -11.04
C SER A 302 6.05 -24.12 -10.85
N LEU A 303 6.43 -22.99 -10.23
CA LEU A 303 5.51 -21.91 -9.80
C LEU A 303 4.40 -22.40 -8.86
N ALA A 304 4.50 -23.60 -8.31
CA ALA A 304 3.53 -24.09 -7.35
C ALA A 304 3.60 -23.25 -6.06
N VAL A 305 2.44 -23.02 -5.45
CA VAL A 305 2.34 -22.41 -4.14
C VAL A 305 2.88 -23.39 -3.12
N GLU A 306 3.97 -23.02 -2.43
CA GLU A 306 4.53 -23.82 -1.33
C GLU A 306 3.82 -23.52 -0.02
N TYR A 307 3.71 -22.23 0.31
CA TYR A 307 3.11 -21.73 1.56
C TYR A 307 2.51 -20.36 1.35
N THR A 308 1.48 -20.07 2.16
CA THR A 308 0.84 -18.75 2.22
C THR A 308 0.69 -18.33 3.68
N TRP A 309 1.00 -17.07 3.98
CA TRP A 309 0.86 -16.49 5.31
C TRP A 309 0.05 -15.21 5.23
N ASP A 310 -0.96 -15.15 6.09
CA ASP A 310 -1.73 -13.94 6.34
C ASP A 310 -0.93 -13.08 7.30
N THR A 311 -0.71 -11.83 6.91
CA THR A 311 -0.02 -10.90 7.79
C THR A 311 -1.01 -9.92 8.41
N GLN A 312 -0.61 -9.28 9.50
CA GLN A 312 -1.39 -8.19 10.09
C GLN A 312 -1.04 -6.83 9.46
N CYS A 313 -0.14 -6.80 8.48
CA CYS A 313 0.29 -5.59 7.82
C CYS A 313 -0.76 -5.08 6.85
N ARG A 314 -1.26 -3.86 7.07
CA ARG A 314 -2.33 -3.28 6.26
C ARG A 314 -1.80 -2.78 4.92
N SER A 315 -2.58 -3.00 3.85
CA SER A 315 -2.37 -2.38 2.53
C SER A 315 -2.58 -0.85 2.54
N ARG A 316 -3.44 -0.38 3.46
CA ARG A 316 -3.74 1.05 3.59
C ARG A 316 -2.49 1.85 4.00
N ASP A 317 -2.22 2.94 3.26
CA ASP A 317 -1.08 3.84 3.43
C ASP A 317 0.29 3.18 3.17
N ALA A 318 0.30 1.92 2.71
CA ALA A 318 1.51 1.27 2.20
C ALA A 318 1.86 1.79 0.79
N GLU A 319 3.14 2.00 0.54
CA GLU A 319 3.69 2.40 -0.77
C GLU A 319 4.56 1.32 -1.41
N GLY A 320 5.03 0.34 -0.65
CA GLY A 320 5.83 -0.78 -1.12
C GLY A 320 6.24 -1.72 0.02
N ALA A 321 6.81 -2.85 -0.33
CA ALA A 321 7.35 -3.81 0.63
C ALA A 321 8.51 -4.58 0.02
N PHE A 322 9.25 -5.30 0.85
CA PHE A 322 10.32 -6.22 0.43
C PHE A 322 10.52 -7.30 1.50
N LEU A 323 11.16 -8.39 1.12
CA LEU A 323 11.48 -9.49 2.03
C LEU A 323 12.98 -9.63 2.24
N ILE A 324 13.36 -10.00 3.45
CA ILE A 324 14.72 -10.39 3.82
C ILE A 324 14.61 -11.62 4.72
N CYS A 325 15.21 -12.73 4.32
CA CYS A 325 15.19 -13.98 5.10
C CYS A 325 13.79 -14.42 5.55
N GLY A 326 12.77 -14.27 4.69
CA GLY A 326 11.39 -14.61 5.02
C GLY A 326 10.66 -13.59 5.88
N THR A 327 11.30 -12.49 6.24
CA THR A 327 10.64 -11.40 6.96
C THR A 327 10.18 -10.34 5.97
N LEU A 328 8.87 -10.08 5.95
CA LEU A 328 8.26 -8.99 5.20
C LEU A 328 8.48 -7.66 5.94
N TYR A 329 8.92 -6.64 5.22
CA TYR A 329 9.04 -5.25 5.69
C TYR A 329 8.18 -4.35 4.84
N VAL A 330 7.19 -3.67 5.44
CA VAL A 330 6.24 -2.81 4.72
C VAL A 330 6.56 -1.34 4.95
N VAL A 331 6.68 -0.62 3.84
CA VAL A 331 6.98 0.81 3.81
C VAL A 331 5.68 1.60 3.71
N TYR A 332 5.45 2.48 4.67
CA TYR A 332 4.26 3.33 4.78
C TYR A 332 4.57 4.80 4.56
N ASN A 333 3.61 5.52 4.04
CA ASN A 333 3.63 6.97 3.93
C ASN A 333 2.23 7.54 4.07
N THR A 334 2.10 8.85 4.09
CA THR A 334 0.80 9.53 4.01
C THR A 334 0.52 9.99 2.59
N ARG A 335 -0.75 10.09 2.20
CA ARG A 335 -1.17 10.63 0.89
C ARG A 335 -0.69 12.04 0.62
N TYR A 336 -0.37 12.78 1.67
CA TYR A 336 0.07 14.19 1.57
C TYR A 336 1.59 14.33 1.51
N GLY A 337 2.31 13.21 1.41
CA GLY A 337 3.75 13.17 1.49
C GLY A 337 4.24 13.22 2.94
N GLY A 338 5.50 12.97 3.12
CA GLY A 338 6.14 12.90 4.43
C GLY A 338 7.33 11.96 4.42
N ARG A 339 7.78 11.58 5.59
CA ARG A 339 8.85 10.59 5.73
C ARG A 339 8.26 9.20 5.63
N SER A 340 8.79 8.39 4.71
CA SER A 340 8.45 6.98 4.65
C SER A 340 9.08 6.24 5.82
N THR A 341 8.32 5.29 6.36
CA THR A 341 8.72 4.50 7.52
C THR A 341 8.32 3.04 7.34
N ILE A 342 9.13 2.15 7.87
CA ILE A 342 8.78 0.74 8.03
C ILE A 342 8.15 0.62 9.42
N GLN A 343 6.83 0.36 9.46
CA GLN A 343 6.04 0.29 10.70
C GLN A 343 5.46 -1.09 10.95
N CYS A 344 5.40 -1.92 9.91
CA CYS A 344 4.93 -3.29 10.02
C CYS A 344 5.96 -4.23 9.43
N LEU A 345 6.22 -5.28 10.13
CA LEU A 345 6.96 -6.44 9.66
C LEU A 345 6.21 -7.73 10.01
N TYR A 346 6.44 -8.76 9.22
CA TYR A 346 5.94 -10.10 9.49
C TYR A 346 7.04 -11.11 9.22
N ASP A 347 7.43 -11.86 10.24
CA ASP A 347 8.48 -12.88 10.16
C ASP A 347 7.85 -14.27 10.12
N ILE A 348 8.07 -15.01 9.04
CA ILE A 348 7.55 -16.38 8.89
C ILE A 348 8.11 -17.35 9.93
N HIS A 349 9.23 -17.01 10.56
CA HIS A 349 9.89 -17.81 11.60
C HIS A 349 9.43 -17.46 13.01
N ASP A 350 8.59 -16.43 13.14
CA ASP A 350 8.06 -15.92 14.42
C ASP A 350 9.16 -15.57 15.44
N THR A 351 10.30 -15.09 14.94
CA THR A 351 11.46 -14.68 15.76
C THR A 351 11.55 -13.18 15.96
N ILE A 352 10.80 -12.41 15.16
CA ILE A 352 10.76 -10.95 15.22
C ILE A 352 9.31 -10.49 15.24
N HIS A 353 8.90 -9.80 16.28
CA HIS A 353 7.54 -9.29 16.41
C HIS A 353 7.47 -7.81 16.01
N SER A 354 6.42 -7.43 15.25
CA SER A 354 6.21 -6.07 14.79
C SER A 354 6.06 -5.08 15.95
N GLU A 355 5.40 -5.51 17.02
CA GLU A 355 5.13 -4.69 18.21
C GLU A 355 6.41 -4.35 19.01
N GLU A 356 7.42 -5.21 18.95
CA GLU A 356 8.71 -5.05 19.64
C GLU A 356 9.75 -4.32 18.77
N SER A 357 9.45 -4.16 17.47
CA SER A 357 10.40 -3.56 16.54
C SER A 357 10.22 -2.06 16.45
N PRO A 358 11.30 -1.28 16.60
CA PRO A 358 11.20 0.16 16.47
C PRO A 358 10.81 0.54 15.03
N VAL A 359 10.00 1.58 14.90
CA VAL A 359 9.70 2.18 13.60
C VAL A 359 10.99 2.62 12.92
N MET A 360 11.28 2.07 11.76
CA MET A 360 12.49 2.38 11.00
C MET A 360 12.21 3.43 9.92
N PHE A 361 13.13 4.37 9.80
CA PHE A 361 13.05 5.40 8.76
C PHE A 361 13.51 4.84 7.41
N PHE A 362 12.70 5.07 6.36
CA PHE A 362 13.09 4.81 4.98
C PHE A 362 13.57 6.13 4.34
N PRO A 363 14.83 6.24 3.92
CA PRO A 363 15.43 7.51 3.47
C PRO A 363 15.02 7.88 2.04
N LYS A 364 13.72 7.97 1.79
CA LYS A 364 13.16 8.34 0.50
C LYS A 364 13.51 9.78 0.13
N ARG A 365 13.84 10.00 -1.12
CA ARG A 365 14.24 11.31 -1.65
C ARG A 365 13.14 11.98 -2.47
N TYR A 366 12.26 11.20 -3.09
CA TYR A 366 11.17 11.65 -3.96
C TYR A 366 9.81 11.27 -3.38
N THR A 367 8.73 11.76 -3.98
CA THR A 367 7.39 11.69 -3.40
C THR A 367 6.80 10.30 -3.28
N SER A 368 7.13 9.39 -4.22
CA SER A 368 6.56 8.04 -4.24
C SER A 368 7.53 6.99 -4.74
N HIS A 369 7.44 5.78 -4.19
CA HIS A 369 8.02 4.59 -4.80
C HIS A 369 7.01 3.96 -5.74
N SER A 370 7.43 3.55 -6.94
CA SER A 370 6.63 2.69 -7.80
C SER A 370 7.04 1.22 -7.69
N SER A 371 8.27 0.95 -7.32
CA SER A 371 8.78 -0.40 -7.03
C SER A 371 9.95 -0.34 -6.05
N ILE A 372 10.09 -1.40 -5.25
CA ILE A 372 11.20 -1.62 -4.31
C ILE A 372 11.59 -3.09 -4.40
N HIS A 373 12.80 -3.39 -4.89
CA HIS A 373 13.28 -4.76 -5.05
C HIS A 373 14.53 -4.99 -4.23
N TYR A 374 14.51 -6.00 -3.38
CA TYR A 374 15.67 -6.41 -2.60
C TYR A 374 16.59 -7.34 -3.42
N HIS A 375 17.89 -7.12 -3.28
CA HIS A 375 18.91 -7.97 -3.87
C HIS A 375 19.69 -8.66 -2.73
N PRO A 376 19.44 -9.96 -2.48
CA PRO A 376 19.97 -10.67 -1.31
C PRO A 376 21.50 -10.75 -1.27
N VAL A 377 22.17 -10.88 -2.41
CA VAL A 377 23.64 -10.99 -2.46
C VAL A 377 24.31 -9.62 -2.21
N GLU A 378 23.81 -8.55 -2.82
CA GLU A 378 24.40 -7.21 -2.70
C GLU A 378 23.96 -6.47 -1.43
N LYS A 379 22.92 -6.96 -0.74
CA LYS A 379 22.28 -6.28 0.40
C LYS A 379 21.89 -4.85 0.03
N GLN A 380 21.17 -4.70 -1.09
CA GLN A 380 20.74 -3.43 -1.62
C GLN A 380 19.26 -3.50 -2.02
N LEU A 381 18.56 -2.34 -1.96
CA LEU A 381 17.26 -2.16 -2.57
C LEU A 381 17.41 -1.35 -3.85
N TYR A 382 16.81 -1.84 -4.91
CA TYR A 382 16.65 -1.17 -6.18
C TYR A 382 15.25 -0.59 -6.21
N ALA A 383 15.12 0.74 -6.20
CA ALA A 383 13.84 1.40 -6.15
C ALA A 383 13.63 2.34 -7.34
N TRP A 384 12.38 2.45 -7.75
CA TRP A 384 11.96 3.41 -8.76
C TRP A 384 11.17 4.52 -8.07
N ASP A 385 11.80 5.67 -7.94
CA ASP A 385 11.31 6.80 -7.18
C ASP A 385 10.98 7.94 -8.13
N ASP A 386 9.71 8.15 -8.46
CA ASP A 386 9.22 9.26 -9.30
C ASP A 386 10.00 9.40 -10.63
N GLY A 387 10.24 8.29 -11.29
CA GLY A 387 11.02 8.18 -12.53
C GLY A 387 12.54 8.10 -12.35
N TYR A 388 13.03 8.17 -11.10
CA TYR A 388 14.45 8.00 -10.79
C TYR A 388 14.75 6.58 -10.33
N GLN A 389 15.80 5.99 -10.91
CA GLN A 389 16.37 4.73 -10.46
C GLN A 389 17.33 5.02 -9.31
N THR A 390 17.00 4.48 -8.14
CA THR A 390 17.73 4.71 -6.90
C THR A 390 18.21 3.39 -6.30
N ILE A 391 19.32 3.44 -5.59
CA ILE A 391 19.85 2.31 -4.82
C ILE A 391 19.93 2.72 -3.35
N TYR A 392 19.45 1.85 -2.48
CA TYR A 392 19.56 1.98 -1.04
C TYR A 392 20.41 0.83 -0.49
N LYS A 393 21.29 1.13 0.45
CA LYS A 393 22.06 0.12 1.17
C LYS A 393 21.23 -0.43 2.31
N VAL A 394 21.14 -1.74 2.39
CA VAL A 394 20.51 -2.46 3.50
C VAL A 394 21.59 -2.86 4.50
N GLU A 395 21.43 -2.44 5.73
CA GLU A 395 22.25 -2.93 6.85
C GLU A 395 21.43 -3.92 7.65
N THR A 396 22.00 -5.08 7.88
CA THR A 396 21.35 -6.18 8.58
C THR A 396 22.11 -6.50 9.85
N ARG A 397 21.41 -7.05 10.82
CA ARG A 397 21.98 -7.64 12.03
C ARG A 397 21.63 -9.11 12.10
N ARG A 398 22.49 -9.91 12.72
CA ARG A 398 22.16 -11.30 13.03
C ARG A 398 21.14 -11.33 14.16
N ASN A 399 20.10 -12.13 14.02
CA ASN A 399 19.10 -12.32 15.06
C ASN A 399 19.52 -13.55 15.91
N ASP A 400 20.33 -13.31 16.91
CA ASP A 400 20.88 -14.37 17.78
C ASP A 400 19.94 -14.67 18.98
N GLN A 401 18.73 -14.14 19.01
CA GLN A 401 17.78 -14.34 20.11
C GLN A 401 16.96 -15.62 19.96
N VAL A 402 17.56 -16.79 19.82
CA VAL A 402 16.92 -18.08 20.18
C VAL A 402 18.01 -19.09 20.58
N THR A 403 18.67 -18.84 21.69
CA THR A 403 19.31 -19.90 22.47
C THR A 403 19.36 -19.46 23.93
N ALA A 404 18.20 -19.46 24.57
CA ALA A 404 18.08 -19.54 26.02
C ALA A 404 16.61 -19.90 26.34
N GLU A 405 16.30 -21.17 26.32
CA GLU A 405 15.58 -21.96 27.32
C GLU A 405 15.35 -23.39 26.78
#